data_a4b1185b5a73b72eae978a1dc9578948
#
_entry.id   a4b1185b5a73b72eae978a1dc9578948
#
_cell.length_a   1.000
_cell.length_b   1.000
_cell.length_c   1.000
_cell.angle_alpha   90.00
_cell.angle_beta   90.00
_cell.angle_gamma   90.00
#
_symmetry.space_group_name_H-M   'P 1'
#
loop_
_entity.id
_entity.type
_entity.pdbx_description
1 polymer ?
#
loop_
_entity_poly.entity_id
_entity_poly.type
_entity_poly.pdbx_seq_one_letter_code
_entity_poly.pdbx_strand_id
1 'polypeptide(L)'
;MTVRELYNNVLVELNKVQAPSLLLEDFVYLVNKAVQKYINKKYNFFEMNQQLTDDLRVLLKSSEALVESKDDKNNPITSNIDGAPQYDLPEDYMHILNCICKFDRSSNSNCRNTKDRQCEAIPASKLDTASWPHTIENYYMKPSRKRPYYYIINIQDPSENDEYFKGGRYGNSQVPVIQIKSGKDKPSAVYVDYLRAPKYIDLTIEDLDDIDDNTPQLEFPDYVTYEIINELVTLILENNKDPRVQTQPAVSQSVMQPAGTSK
;
A
#
# COMPACT_ATOMS: atom_id res chain seq x y z
N MET A 1 -1.06 21.90 3.48
CA MET A 1 -1.27 22.44 2.11
C MET A 1 -2.57 21.92 1.57
N THR A 2 -3.44 22.80 1.01
CA THR A 2 -4.69 22.40 0.35
C THR A 2 -4.42 22.00 -1.11
N VAL A 3 -5.38 21.32 -1.74
CA VAL A 3 -5.25 20.92 -3.15
C VAL A 3 -5.19 22.17 -4.07
N ARG A 4 -5.92 23.23 -3.73
CA ARG A 4 -5.88 24.51 -4.44
C ARG A 4 -4.51 25.20 -4.32
N GLU A 5 -3.93 25.23 -3.12
CA GLU A 5 -2.57 25.74 -2.92
C GLU A 5 -1.54 24.94 -3.72
N LEU A 6 -1.68 23.62 -3.78
CA LEU A 6 -0.81 22.76 -4.60
C LEU A 6 -0.92 23.12 -6.08
N TYR A 7 -2.14 23.31 -6.61
CA TYR A 7 -2.36 23.70 -8.00
C TYR A 7 -1.69 25.04 -8.30
N ASN A 8 -1.88 26.05 -7.43
CA ASN A 8 -1.27 27.36 -7.59
C ASN A 8 0.26 27.29 -7.55
N ASN A 9 0.85 26.52 -6.65
CA ASN A 9 2.29 26.33 -6.57
C ASN A 9 2.85 25.70 -7.85
N VAL A 10 2.15 24.72 -8.41
CA VAL A 10 2.53 24.10 -9.69
C VAL A 10 2.49 25.12 -10.84
N LEU A 11 1.47 26.00 -10.89
CA LEU A 11 1.41 27.08 -11.89
C LEU A 11 2.57 28.07 -11.76
N VAL A 12 2.97 28.41 -10.52
CA VAL A 12 4.13 29.25 -10.25
C VAL A 12 5.41 28.61 -10.79
N GLU A 13 5.65 27.35 -10.45
CA GLU A 13 6.82 26.58 -10.91
C GLU A 13 6.89 26.48 -12.45
N LEU A 14 5.74 26.33 -13.08
CA LEU A 14 5.64 26.32 -14.54
C LEU A 14 5.76 27.70 -15.19
N ASN A 15 5.78 28.78 -14.40
CA ASN A 15 5.69 30.20 -14.88
C ASN A 15 4.43 30.47 -15.72
N LYS A 16 3.30 29.86 -15.36
CA LYS A 16 2.04 29.94 -16.12
C LYS A 16 0.86 30.53 -15.33
N VAL A 17 1.11 31.27 -14.28
CA VAL A 17 0.07 31.82 -13.41
C VAL A 17 -0.88 32.77 -14.19
N GLN A 18 -0.36 33.53 -15.16
CA GLN A 18 -1.18 34.47 -15.94
C GLN A 18 -1.79 33.87 -17.22
N ALA A 19 -1.30 32.75 -17.67
CA ALA A 19 -1.80 32.08 -18.85
C ALA A 19 -1.77 30.55 -18.63
N PRO A 20 -2.67 30.03 -17.78
CA PRO A 20 -2.69 28.60 -17.48
C PRO A 20 -3.02 27.80 -18.72
N SER A 21 -2.04 27.04 -19.20
CA SER A 21 -2.23 26.11 -20.31
C SER A 21 -2.40 24.68 -19.82
N LEU A 22 -2.43 24.47 -18.52
CA LEU A 22 -2.68 23.19 -17.89
C LEU A 22 -4.18 23.07 -17.66
N LEU A 23 -4.81 22.12 -18.34
CA LEU A 23 -6.21 21.79 -18.09
C LEU A 23 -6.36 21.15 -16.69
N LEU A 24 -7.46 21.46 -16.03
CA LEU A 24 -7.71 20.93 -14.69
C LEU A 24 -7.77 19.40 -14.65
N GLU A 25 -8.38 18.81 -15.66
CA GLU A 25 -8.44 17.35 -15.82
C GLU A 25 -7.04 16.72 -15.95
N ASP A 26 -6.16 17.35 -16.75
CA ASP A 26 -4.77 16.92 -16.87
C ASP A 26 -4.02 17.04 -15.55
N PHE A 27 -4.26 18.13 -14.81
CA PHE A 27 -3.67 18.32 -13.49
C PHE A 27 -4.10 17.20 -12.53
N VAL A 28 -5.40 16.93 -12.41
CA VAL A 28 -5.95 15.88 -11.53
C VAL A 28 -5.35 14.51 -11.89
N TYR A 29 -5.26 14.17 -13.17
CA TYR A 29 -4.64 12.93 -13.61
C TYR A 29 -3.14 12.87 -13.25
N LEU A 30 -2.39 13.94 -13.56
CA LEU A 30 -0.94 13.98 -13.37
C LEU A 30 -0.54 14.04 -11.89
N VAL A 31 -1.32 14.72 -11.03
CA VAL A 31 -1.04 14.77 -9.59
C VAL A 31 -1.19 13.39 -8.95
N ASN A 32 -2.25 12.65 -9.28
CA ASN A 32 -2.44 11.31 -8.76
C ASN A 32 -1.34 10.35 -9.25
N LYS A 33 -0.90 10.51 -10.50
CA LYS A 33 0.24 9.78 -11.06
C LYS A 33 1.56 10.14 -10.36
N ALA A 34 1.79 11.43 -10.05
CA ALA A 34 2.98 11.89 -9.33
C ALA A 34 3.04 11.32 -7.91
N VAL A 35 1.92 11.33 -7.19
CA VAL A 35 1.80 10.73 -5.85
C VAL A 35 2.11 9.24 -5.90
N GLN A 36 1.54 8.51 -6.86
CA GLN A 36 1.81 7.08 -7.04
C GLN A 36 3.29 6.81 -7.34
N LYS A 37 3.91 7.61 -8.23
CA LYS A 37 5.33 7.51 -8.57
C LYS A 37 6.21 7.79 -7.35
N TYR A 38 5.85 8.80 -6.56
CA TYR A 38 6.55 9.16 -5.33
C TYR A 38 6.55 8.00 -4.32
N ILE A 39 5.37 7.43 -4.03
CA ILE A 39 5.23 6.31 -3.10
C ILE A 39 6.06 5.11 -3.57
N ASN A 40 5.94 4.71 -4.84
CA ASN A 40 6.68 3.57 -5.39
C ASN A 40 8.20 3.77 -5.32
N LYS A 41 8.67 4.99 -5.53
CA LYS A 41 10.09 5.36 -5.42
C LYS A 41 10.61 5.25 -3.98
N LYS A 42 9.83 5.75 -3.02
CA LYS A 42 10.19 5.74 -1.60
C LYS A 42 10.01 4.36 -0.94
N TYR A 43 9.04 3.57 -1.38
CA TYR A 43 8.76 2.26 -0.83
C TYR A 43 9.95 1.29 -0.92
N ASN A 44 10.74 1.34 -1.99
CA ASN A 44 11.91 0.49 -2.15
C ASN A 44 12.96 0.67 -1.04
N PHE A 45 12.93 1.80 -0.35
CA PHE A 45 13.85 2.15 0.74
C PHE A 45 13.13 2.26 2.10
N PHE A 46 11.86 1.85 2.17
CA PHE A 46 11.08 1.86 3.39
C PHE A 46 11.77 0.99 4.46
N GLU A 47 11.81 1.47 5.71
CA GLU A 47 12.53 0.87 6.84
C GLU A 47 14.07 0.86 6.74
N MET A 48 14.65 1.16 5.58
CA MET A 48 16.10 1.29 5.45
C MET A 48 16.61 2.66 5.93
N ASN A 49 15.75 3.68 5.84
CA ASN A 49 16.07 5.04 6.25
C ASN A 49 14.88 5.63 7.03
N GLN A 50 15.15 6.17 8.22
CA GLN A 50 14.11 6.72 9.09
C GLN A 50 13.33 7.85 8.43
N GLN A 51 13.98 8.74 7.70
CA GLN A 51 13.30 9.84 7.00
C GLN A 51 12.27 9.32 6.00
N LEU A 52 12.65 8.32 5.18
CA LEU A 52 11.76 7.75 4.17
C LEU A 52 10.60 6.98 4.81
N THR A 53 10.83 6.39 5.98
CA THR A 53 9.79 5.75 6.77
C THR A 53 8.81 6.78 7.32
N ASP A 54 9.31 7.93 7.80
CA ASP A 54 8.47 9.02 8.31
C ASP A 54 7.65 9.68 7.20
N ASP A 55 8.19 9.81 5.99
CA ASP A 55 7.51 10.34 4.82
C ASP A 55 6.26 9.53 4.44
N LEU A 56 6.34 8.20 4.54
CA LEU A 56 5.24 7.28 4.23
C LEU A 56 4.39 6.87 5.44
N ARG A 57 4.74 7.32 6.65
CA ARG A 57 4.02 6.95 7.88
C ARG A 57 2.54 7.31 7.86
N VAL A 58 2.16 8.35 7.15
CA VAL A 58 0.75 8.76 6.99
C VAL A 58 -0.09 7.67 6.31
N LEU A 59 0.54 6.87 5.46
CA LEU A 59 -0.11 5.77 4.75
C LEU A 59 -0.04 4.44 5.52
N LEU A 60 0.73 4.39 6.62
CA LEU A 60 0.91 3.17 7.39
C LEU A 60 -0.35 2.87 8.21
N LYS A 61 -0.88 1.67 8.04
CA LYS A 61 -1.86 1.06 8.93
C LYS A 61 -1.23 -0.14 9.62
N SER A 62 -1.34 -0.18 10.94
CA SER A 62 -0.73 -1.22 11.77
C SER A 62 -1.78 -2.06 12.47
N SER A 63 -1.49 -3.35 12.56
CA SER A 63 -2.29 -4.33 13.30
C SER A 63 -3.75 -4.42 12.84
N GLU A 64 -3.99 -4.26 11.55
CA GLU A 64 -5.32 -4.45 10.97
C GLU A 64 -5.67 -5.93 10.98
N ALA A 65 -6.81 -6.27 11.58
CA ALA A 65 -7.29 -7.64 11.65
C ALA A 65 -7.92 -8.05 10.32
N LEU A 66 -7.42 -9.13 9.72
CA LEU A 66 -7.98 -9.66 8.49
C LEU A 66 -9.21 -10.53 8.77
N VAL A 67 -10.18 -10.43 7.89
CA VAL A 67 -11.37 -11.27 7.89
C VAL A 67 -11.08 -12.51 7.05
N GLU A 68 -11.48 -13.68 7.55
CA GLU A 68 -11.38 -14.93 6.80
C GLU A 68 -12.31 -14.87 5.58
N SER A 69 -11.75 -15.17 4.40
CA SER A 69 -12.51 -15.21 3.16
C SER A 69 -13.59 -16.27 3.22
N LYS A 70 -14.82 -15.92 2.87
CA LYS A 70 -15.99 -16.81 2.94
C LYS A 70 -16.69 -16.85 1.60
N ASP A 71 -17.19 -18.04 1.29
CA ASP A 71 -18.08 -18.31 0.18
C ASP A 71 -19.49 -17.72 0.42
N ASP A 72 -20.31 -17.59 -0.63
CA ASP A 72 -21.72 -17.15 -0.56
C ASP A 72 -22.56 -17.92 0.46
N LYS A 73 -22.16 -19.16 0.77
CA LYS A 73 -22.78 -20.01 1.79
C LYS A 73 -22.21 -19.78 3.20
N ASN A 74 -21.38 -18.74 3.38
CA ASN A 74 -20.69 -18.41 4.63
C ASN A 74 -19.69 -19.48 5.11
N ASN A 75 -19.22 -20.34 4.21
CA ASN A 75 -18.16 -21.32 4.50
C ASN A 75 -16.79 -20.66 4.28
N PRO A 76 -15.77 -20.97 5.10
CA PRO A 76 -14.44 -20.44 4.90
C PRO A 76 -13.82 -21.00 3.61
N ILE A 77 -13.28 -20.10 2.79
CA ILE A 77 -12.54 -20.47 1.58
C ILE A 77 -11.15 -20.95 1.98
N THR A 78 -10.80 -22.12 1.52
CA THR A 78 -9.48 -22.72 1.78
C THR A 78 -8.83 -23.14 0.47
N SER A 79 -7.50 -23.23 0.48
CA SER A 79 -6.76 -23.71 -0.68
C SER A 79 -7.15 -25.15 -1.05
N ASN A 80 -7.37 -25.39 -2.34
CA ASN A 80 -7.70 -26.73 -2.88
C ASN A 80 -6.55 -27.75 -2.73
N ILE A 81 -5.31 -27.26 -2.57
CA ILE A 81 -4.13 -28.14 -2.51
C ILE A 81 -3.84 -28.63 -1.09
N ASP A 82 -3.92 -27.75 -0.10
CA ASP A 82 -3.46 -28.03 1.26
C ASP A 82 -4.43 -27.58 2.36
N GLY A 83 -5.62 -27.10 1.98
CA GLY A 83 -6.64 -26.63 2.93
C GLY A 83 -6.23 -25.42 3.75
N ALA A 84 -5.21 -24.66 3.31
CA ALA A 84 -4.76 -23.48 4.02
C ALA A 84 -5.81 -22.35 3.97
N PRO A 85 -6.06 -21.67 5.11
CA PRO A 85 -7.05 -20.60 5.18
C PRO A 85 -6.64 -19.39 4.36
N GLN A 86 -7.64 -18.74 3.78
CA GLN A 86 -7.51 -17.50 3.02
C GLN A 86 -8.18 -16.35 3.78
N TYR A 87 -7.59 -15.16 3.67
CA TYR A 87 -8.07 -13.94 4.33
C TYR A 87 -8.11 -12.81 3.32
N ASP A 88 -9.19 -12.03 3.37
CA ASP A 88 -9.37 -10.89 2.49
C ASP A 88 -8.43 -9.76 2.88
N LEU A 89 -7.77 -9.17 1.89
CA LEU A 89 -6.98 -7.96 2.09
C LEU A 89 -7.91 -6.74 2.08
N PRO A 90 -7.58 -5.69 2.86
CA PRO A 90 -8.32 -4.43 2.82
C PRO A 90 -8.38 -3.84 1.41
N GLU A 91 -9.49 -3.18 1.07
CA GLU A 91 -9.67 -2.57 -0.25
C GLU A 91 -8.63 -1.49 -0.57
N ASP A 92 -8.14 -0.79 0.46
CA ASP A 92 -7.14 0.25 0.34
C ASP A 92 -5.69 -0.27 0.41
N TYR A 93 -5.50 -1.59 0.43
CA TYR A 93 -4.19 -2.23 0.46
C TYR A 93 -3.33 -1.86 -0.75
N MET A 94 -2.07 -1.54 -0.50
CA MET A 94 -1.07 -1.28 -1.53
C MET A 94 0.17 -2.18 -1.35
N HIS A 95 0.80 -2.14 -0.17
CA HIS A 95 2.00 -2.94 0.13
C HIS A 95 1.93 -3.51 1.54
N ILE A 96 2.10 -4.84 1.69
CA ILE A 96 2.24 -5.49 2.99
C ILE A 96 3.67 -5.31 3.51
N LEU A 97 3.78 -4.89 4.75
CA LEU A 97 5.04 -4.75 5.47
C LEU A 97 5.28 -5.96 6.37
N ASN A 98 4.27 -6.35 7.12
CA ASN A 98 4.36 -7.43 8.09
C ASN A 98 3.04 -8.18 8.18
N CYS A 99 3.11 -9.45 8.58
CA CYS A 99 1.95 -10.28 8.85
C CYS A 99 2.19 -11.05 10.16
N ILE A 100 1.22 -10.98 11.07
CA ILE A 100 1.29 -11.63 12.38
C ILE A 100 0.12 -12.59 12.53
N CYS A 101 0.44 -13.85 12.80
CA CYS A 101 -0.56 -14.89 13.08
C CYS A 101 -0.70 -15.11 14.58
N LYS A 102 -1.91 -15.04 15.11
CA LYS A 102 -2.22 -15.45 16.47
C LYS A 102 -2.71 -16.89 16.48
N PHE A 103 -2.18 -17.67 17.41
CA PHE A 103 -2.60 -19.05 17.64
C PHE A 103 -3.10 -19.23 19.07
N ASP A 104 -4.23 -19.88 19.21
CA ASP A 104 -4.71 -20.27 20.54
C ASP A 104 -3.80 -21.37 21.11
N ARG A 105 -3.50 -21.25 22.40
CA ARG A 105 -2.75 -22.28 23.10
C ARG A 105 -3.63 -23.52 23.19
N SER A 106 -3.20 -24.62 22.56
CA SER A 106 -3.87 -25.92 22.66
C SER A 106 -4.08 -26.27 24.15
N SER A 107 -5.29 -26.66 24.51
CA SER A 107 -5.69 -27.07 25.85
C SER A 107 -4.95 -28.31 26.40
N ASN A 108 -4.06 -28.91 25.60
CA ASN A 108 -3.31 -30.12 25.92
C ASN A 108 -1.94 -29.90 26.59
N SER A 109 -1.55 -28.65 26.87
CA SER A 109 -0.35 -28.43 27.69
C SER A 109 -0.72 -28.58 29.16
N ASN A 110 -0.17 -29.60 29.85
CA ASN A 110 -0.27 -29.87 31.28
C ASN A 110 0.25 -28.73 32.20
N CYS A 111 0.16 -27.50 31.78
CA CYS A 111 0.47 -26.32 32.58
C CYS A 111 -0.71 -25.99 33.45
N ARG A 112 -0.60 -26.32 34.74
CA ARG A 112 -1.61 -26.17 35.82
C ARG A 112 -2.00 -24.73 36.14
N ASN A 113 -1.58 -23.70 35.41
CA ASN A 113 -1.97 -22.32 35.65
C ASN A 113 -2.94 -21.83 34.58
N THR A 114 -4.22 -21.91 34.91
CA THR A 114 -5.39 -21.58 34.06
C THR A 114 -5.65 -20.07 33.90
N LYS A 115 -4.77 -19.18 34.38
CA LYS A 115 -5.04 -17.72 34.34
C LYS A 115 -4.46 -16.96 33.15
N ASP A 116 -3.51 -17.51 32.42
CA ASP A 116 -2.92 -16.85 31.27
C ASP A 116 -3.14 -17.69 30.00
N ARG A 117 -4.33 -17.59 29.42
CA ARG A 117 -4.55 -17.96 28.02
C ARG A 117 -3.90 -16.89 27.14
N GLN A 118 -2.58 -16.80 27.17
CA GLN A 118 -1.84 -15.95 26.27
C GLN A 118 -1.87 -16.59 24.88
N CYS A 119 -2.57 -15.96 23.96
CA CYS A 119 -2.45 -16.26 22.54
C CYS A 119 -0.99 -16.00 22.13
N GLU A 120 -0.37 -16.92 21.41
CA GLU A 120 0.96 -16.77 20.89
C GLU A 120 0.87 -15.99 19.57
N ALA A 121 1.50 -14.82 19.49
CA ALA A 121 1.58 -14.01 18.28
C ALA A 121 2.93 -14.31 17.59
N ILE A 122 2.88 -14.82 16.38
CA ILE A 122 4.07 -15.24 15.63
C ILE A 122 4.08 -14.52 14.28
N PRO A 123 5.19 -13.84 13.93
CA PRO A 123 5.32 -13.23 12.61
C PRO A 123 5.36 -14.29 11.53
N ALA A 124 4.61 -14.06 10.45
CA ALA A 124 4.63 -14.91 9.28
C ALA A 124 5.64 -14.38 8.26
N SER A 125 6.43 -15.28 7.69
CA SER A 125 7.40 -14.91 6.66
C SER A 125 6.75 -14.92 5.28
N LYS A 126 7.09 -13.91 4.45
CA LYS A 126 6.65 -13.88 3.06
C LYS A 126 7.25 -15.05 2.28
N LEU A 127 6.45 -15.68 1.48
CA LEU A 127 6.86 -16.77 0.61
C LEU A 127 6.59 -16.40 -0.85
N ASP A 128 7.57 -16.61 -1.69
CA ASP A 128 7.41 -16.44 -3.12
C ASP A 128 6.82 -17.69 -3.75
N THR A 129 5.97 -17.52 -4.76
CA THR A 129 5.30 -18.62 -5.45
C THR A 129 6.28 -19.66 -6.01
N ALA A 130 7.45 -19.21 -6.49
CA ALA A 130 8.48 -20.09 -7.05
C ALA A 130 9.20 -20.93 -5.97
N SER A 131 9.36 -20.40 -4.76
CA SER A 131 10.06 -21.09 -3.66
C SER A 131 9.16 -22.05 -2.87
N TRP A 132 7.86 -21.94 -3.05
CA TRP A 132 6.87 -22.73 -2.30
C TRP A 132 7.06 -24.25 -2.38
N PRO A 133 7.22 -24.87 -3.58
CA PRO A 133 7.40 -26.33 -3.67
C PRO A 133 8.63 -26.81 -2.89
N HIS A 134 9.74 -26.11 -2.99
CA HIS A 134 10.97 -26.44 -2.29
C HIS A 134 10.85 -26.28 -0.77
N THR A 135 10.04 -25.32 -0.31
CA THR A 135 9.81 -25.08 1.12
C THR A 135 9.00 -26.21 1.75
N ILE A 136 8.00 -26.76 1.05
CA ILE A 136 7.20 -27.89 1.54
C ILE A 136 8.05 -29.17 1.68
N GLU A 137 8.91 -29.43 0.71
CA GLU A 137 9.74 -30.64 0.67
C GLU A 137 10.87 -30.60 1.71
N ASN A 138 11.31 -29.40 2.10
CA ASN A 138 12.40 -29.25 3.05
C ASN A 138 11.90 -29.44 4.48
N TYR A 139 12.38 -30.49 5.14
CA TYR A 139 12.00 -30.83 6.52
C TYR A 139 12.19 -29.68 7.51
N TYR A 140 13.26 -28.90 7.37
CA TYR A 140 13.59 -27.80 8.28
C TYR A 140 12.80 -26.50 7.99
N MET A 141 12.33 -26.32 6.77
CA MET A 141 11.62 -25.10 6.35
C MET A 141 10.11 -25.33 6.23
N LYS A 142 9.65 -26.53 6.50
CA LYS A 142 8.22 -26.88 6.41
C LYS A 142 7.36 -25.95 7.25
N PRO A 143 6.22 -25.47 6.72
CA PRO A 143 5.28 -24.67 7.46
C PRO A 143 4.84 -25.34 8.75
N SER A 144 4.83 -24.57 9.82
CA SER A 144 4.39 -25.02 11.14
C SER A 144 3.86 -23.85 11.94
N ARG A 145 3.18 -24.12 13.06
CA ARG A 145 2.74 -23.08 13.99
C ARG A 145 3.85 -22.09 14.38
N LYS A 146 5.08 -22.59 14.62
CA LYS A 146 6.24 -21.75 14.99
C LYS A 146 6.87 -21.01 13.81
N ARG A 147 6.53 -21.40 12.60
CA ARG A 147 7.05 -20.81 11.36
C ARG A 147 5.92 -20.74 10.34
N PRO A 148 4.98 -19.81 10.53
CA PRO A 148 3.96 -19.57 9.54
C PRO A 148 4.54 -18.82 8.34
N TYR A 149 4.00 -19.11 7.18
CA TYR A 149 4.30 -18.39 5.94
C TYR A 149 3.03 -17.79 5.37
N TYR A 150 3.18 -16.69 4.64
CA TYR A 150 2.10 -16.11 3.89
C TYR A 150 2.52 -15.84 2.45
N TYR A 151 1.56 -15.87 1.55
CA TYR A 151 1.72 -15.37 0.21
C TYR A 151 0.40 -14.78 -0.30
N ILE A 152 0.53 -13.85 -1.24
CA ILE A 152 -0.61 -13.14 -1.81
C ILE A 152 -0.99 -13.87 -3.08
N ILE A 153 -2.26 -14.23 -3.20
CA ILE A 153 -2.84 -14.86 -4.38
C ILE A 153 -4.08 -14.06 -4.80
N ASN A 154 -4.51 -14.27 -6.02
CA ASN A 154 -5.83 -13.88 -6.43
C ASN A 154 -6.78 -15.06 -6.23
N ILE A 155 -8.00 -14.80 -5.76
CA ILE A 155 -9.02 -15.86 -5.66
C ILE A 155 -9.20 -16.43 -7.07
N GLN A 156 -8.90 -17.70 -7.22
CA GLN A 156 -9.26 -18.45 -8.40
C GLN A 156 -10.62 -19.08 -8.10
N ASP A 157 -11.68 -18.40 -8.43
CA ASP A 157 -13.00 -19.00 -8.31
C ASP A 157 -13.29 -19.83 -9.56
N PRO A 158 -13.63 -21.11 -9.38
CA PRO A 158 -14.01 -21.99 -10.49
C PRO A 158 -15.40 -21.68 -11.08
N SER A 159 -16.22 -20.84 -10.44
CA SER A 159 -17.55 -20.48 -10.95
C SER A 159 -17.49 -19.17 -11.70
N GLU A 160 -17.56 -19.23 -13.03
CA GLU A 160 -17.62 -18.06 -13.94
C GLU A 160 -18.85 -17.14 -13.69
N ASN A 161 -19.71 -17.45 -12.73
CA ASN A 161 -20.98 -16.77 -12.48
C ASN A 161 -21.04 -15.97 -11.18
N ASP A 162 -19.98 -15.91 -10.36
CA ASP A 162 -20.07 -15.25 -9.08
C ASP A 162 -19.98 -13.73 -9.19
N GLU A 163 -20.97 -13.07 -8.59
CA GLU A 163 -21.08 -11.60 -8.46
C GLU A 163 -19.88 -10.97 -7.68
N TYR A 164 -19.06 -11.78 -7.06
CA TYR A 164 -17.82 -11.37 -6.37
C TYR A 164 -16.83 -10.61 -7.26
N PHE A 165 -16.91 -10.82 -8.57
CA PHE A 165 -16.06 -10.15 -9.54
C PHE A 165 -16.69 -8.87 -10.14
N LYS A 166 -17.91 -8.52 -9.75
CA LYS A 166 -18.62 -7.36 -10.27
C LYS A 166 -18.39 -6.13 -9.41
N GLY A 167 -17.43 -5.33 -9.80
CA GLY A 167 -17.44 -3.91 -9.45
C GLY A 167 -16.63 -3.48 -8.22
N GLY A 168 -15.62 -4.23 -7.82
CA GLY A 168 -14.64 -3.75 -6.84
C GLY A 168 -13.61 -2.79 -7.47
N ARG A 169 -12.78 -2.18 -6.63
CA ARG A 169 -11.66 -1.31 -7.00
C ARG A 169 -10.76 -1.88 -8.11
N TYR A 170 -10.76 -3.19 -8.26
CA TYR A 170 -9.98 -3.94 -9.25
C TYR A 170 -10.74 -4.23 -10.55
N GLY A 171 -11.94 -3.71 -10.72
CA GLY A 171 -12.80 -3.97 -11.88
C GLY A 171 -13.18 -5.46 -11.98
N ASN A 172 -13.04 -6.04 -13.17
CA ASN A 172 -13.20 -7.49 -13.37
C ASN A 172 -11.99 -8.29 -12.85
N SER A 173 -11.12 -7.68 -12.06
CA SER A 173 -9.91 -8.31 -11.52
C SER A 173 -10.24 -9.10 -10.27
N GLN A 174 -9.57 -10.21 -10.10
CA GLN A 174 -9.67 -11.07 -8.93
C GLN A 174 -9.24 -10.30 -7.66
N VAL A 175 -10.01 -10.44 -6.59
CA VAL A 175 -9.69 -9.82 -5.30
C VAL A 175 -8.40 -10.46 -4.74
N PRO A 176 -7.37 -9.67 -4.40
CA PRO A 176 -6.19 -10.22 -3.79
C PRO A 176 -6.50 -10.70 -2.38
N VAL A 177 -6.09 -11.93 -2.08
CA VAL A 177 -6.22 -12.52 -0.75
C VAL A 177 -4.86 -12.98 -0.24
N ILE A 178 -4.73 -13.03 1.06
CA ILE A 178 -3.55 -13.59 1.72
C ILE A 178 -3.85 -15.02 2.16
N GLN A 179 -3.01 -15.94 1.76
CA GLN A 179 -3.09 -17.33 2.18
C GLN A 179 -2.04 -17.61 3.25
N ILE A 180 -2.46 -18.18 4.38
CA ILE A 180 -1.58 -18.50 5.50
C ILE A 180 -1.28 -20.00 5.53
N LYS A 181 0.00 -20.33 5.52
CA LYS A 181 0.52 -21.69 5.63
C LYS A 181 1.16 -21.88 7.01
N SER A 182 0.49 -22.59 7.88
CA SER A 182 0.93 -22.86 9.26
C SER A 182 0.95 -24.36 9.61
N GLY A 183 0.90 -25.22 8.61
CA GLY A 183 0.86 -26.67 8.79
C GLY A 183 -0.53 -27.14 9.20
N LYS A 184 -0.61 -27.90 10.29
CA LYS A 184 -1.88 -28.46 10.79
C LYS A 184 -2.66 -27.48 11.68
N ASP A 185 -1.99 -26.48 12.23
CA ASP A 185 -2.60 -25.53 13.16
C ASP A 185 -3.11 -24.31 12.39
N LYS A 186 -4.40 -24.04 12.50
CA LYS A 186 -5.03 -22.85 11.92
C LYS A 186 -4.83 -21.65 12.87
N PRO A 187 -4.44 -20.45 12.38
CA PRO A 187 -4.41 -19.26 13.21
C PRO A 187 -5.82 -18.85 13.64
N SER A 188 -5.96 -18.38 14.87
CA SER A 188 -7.23 -17.86 15.40
C SER A 188 -7.52 -16.43 14.91
N ALA A 189 -6.48 -15.66 14.63
CA ALA A 189 -6.58 -14.34 14.01
C ALA A 189 -5.30 -14.02 13.24
N VAL A 190 -5.43 -13.24 12.18
CA VAL A 190 -4.32 -12.75 11.36
C VAL A 190 -4.35 -11.23 11.35
N TYR A 191 -3.21 -10.61 11.59
CA TYR A 191 -3.04 -9.16 11.58
C TYR A 191 -1.99 -8.79 10.55
N VAL A 192 -2.20 -7.67 9.87
CA VAL A 192 -1.25 -7.15 8.91
C VAL A 192 -0.90 -5.70 9.21
N ASP A 193 0.37 -5.37 8.96
CA ASP A 193 0.83 -4.01 8.85
C ASP A 193 1.04 -3.73 7.36
N TYR A 194 0.43 -2.66 6.85
CA TYR A 194 0.50 -2.37 5.42
C TYR A 194 0.48 -0.88 5.13
N LEU A 195 1.00 -0.52 3.97
CA LEU A 195 0.80 0.81 3.40
C LEU A 195 -0.49 0.80 2.59
N ARG A 196 -1.40 1.71 2.94
CA ARG A 196 -2.63 1.92 2.17
C ARG A 196 -2.37 2.77 0.93
N ALA A 197 -3.23 2.64 -0.04
CA ALA A 197 -3.25 3.56 -1.16
C ALA A 197 -3.61 4.98 -0.68
N PRO A 198 -2.98 6.02 -1.26
CA PRO A 198 -3.34 7.40 -0.97
C PRO A 198 -4.77 7.68 -1.43
N LYS A 199 -5.41 8.65 -0.79
CA LYS A 199 -6.70 9.15 -1.26
C LYS A 199 -6.53 9.80 -2.62
N TYR A 200 -7.52 9.59 -3.47
CA TYR A 200 -7.57 10.25 -4.77
C TYR A 200 -7.72 11.77 -4.58
N ILE A 201 -6.86 12.51 -5.25
CA ILE A 201 -6.90 13.96 -5.26
C ILE A 201 -7.81 14.38 -6.41
N ASP A 202 -8.83 15.14 -6.10
CA ASP A 202 -9.75 15.73 -7.05
C ASP A 202 -9.81 17.25 -6.87
N LEU A 203 -10.04 17.98 -7.93
CA LEU A 203 -10.18 19.42 -7.93
C LEU A 203 -11.16 19.81 -9.05
N THR A 204 -12.21 20.51 -8.68
CA THR A 204 -13.23 20.97 -9.64
C THR A 204 -13.07 22.45 -9.95
N ILE A 205 -13.75 22.92 -10.98
CA ILE A 205 -13.76 24.35 -11.34
C ILE A 205 -14.45 25.16 -10.22
N GLU A 206 -15.48 24.57 -9.60
CA GLU A 206 -16.19 25.21 -8.49
C GLU A 206 -15.26 25.43 -7.28
N ASP A 207 -14.36 24.50 -7.01
CA ASP A 207 -13.36 24.62 -5.94
C ASP A 207 -12.36 25.74 -6.18
N LEU A 208 -12.08 26.09 -7.45
CA LEU A 208 -11.19 27.19 -7.79
C LEU A 208 -11.86 28.57 -7.64
N ASP A 209 -13.16 28.64 -7.88
CA ASP A 209 -13.95 29.86 -7.80
C ASP A 209 -14.44 30.17 -6.36
N ASP A 210 -14.39 29.19 -5.45
CA ASP A 210 -14.78 29.36 -4.05
C ASP A 210 -13.88 30.40 -3.37
N ILE A 211 -14.50 31.37 -2.70
CA ILE A 211 -13.78 32.46 -1.98
C ILE A 211 -13.10 31.87 -0.73
N ASP A 212 -13.82 31.00 -0.04
CA ASP A 212 -13.30 30.30 1.13
C ASP A 212 -12.68 28.97 0.64
N ASP A 213 -11.35 28.83 0.74
CA ASP A 213 -10.64 27.60 0.31
C ASP A 213 -11.09 26.39 1.16
N ASN A 214 -12.19 25.77 0.74
CA ASN A 214 -12.76 24.56 1.35
C ASN A 214 -12.19 23.27 0.73
N THR A 215 -11.18 23.37 -0.15
CA THR A 215 -10.59 22.20 -0.78
C THR A 215 -9.93 21.31 0.28
N PRO A 216 -9.97 19.98 0.09
CA PRO A 216 -9.40 19.06 1.05
C PRO A 216 -7.90 19.30 1.22
N GLN A 217 -7.43 19.12 2.45
CA GLN A 217 -6.00 19.12 2.72
C GLN A 217 -5.38 17.83 2.19
N LEU A 218 -4.17 17.94 1.68
CA LEU A 218 -3.37 16.77 1.30
C LEU A 218 -3.03 15.95 2.54
N GLU A 219 -3.01 14.64 2.37
CA GLU A 219 -2.68 13.71 3.45
C GLU A 219 -1.22 13.81 3.90
N PHE A 220 -0.34 14.21 2.98
CA PHE A 220 1.09 14.29 3.23
C PHE A 220 1.48 15.56 3.95
N PRO A 221 2.53 15.52 4.81
CA PRO A 221 3.14 16.73 5.36
C PRO A 221 3.64 17.68 4.26
N ASP A 222 3.71 18.97 4.58
CA ASP A 222 4.07 19.99 3.58
C ASP A 222 5.43 19.74 2.93
N TYR A 223 6.42 19.28 3.69
CA TYR A 223 7.75 18.98 3.14
C TYR A 223 7.72 17.83 2.10
N VAL A 224 6.87 16.82 2.30
CA VAL A 224 6.63 15.76 1.33
C VAL A 224 5.89 16.29 0.12
N THR A 225 4.94 17.18 0.34
CA THR A 225 4.16 17.78 -0.74
C THR A 225 5.05 18.57 -1.72
N TYR A 226 6.08 19.24 -1.25
CA TYR A 226 7.06 19.91 -2.14
C TYR A 226 7.84 18.91 -3.00
N GLU A 227 8.18 17.72 -2.48
CA GLU A 227 8.80 16.68 -3.31
C GLU A 227 7.82 16.15 -4.38
N ILE A 228 6.54 16.01 -4.02
CA ILE A 228 5.48 15.61 -4.96
C ILE A 228 5.29 16.69 -6.06
N ILE A 229 5.34 17.98 -5.70
CA ILE A 229 5.28 19.08 -6.66
C ILE A 229 6.43 18.96 -7.68
N ASN A 230 7.64 18.71 -7.23
CA ASN A 230 8.79 18.54 -8.13
C ASN A 230 8.61 17.36 -9.12
N GLU A 231 8.12 16.21 -8.63
CA GLU A 231 7.81 15.07 -9.51
C GLU A 231 6.67 15.41 -10.48
N LEU A 232 5.65 16.15 -10.02
CA LEU A 232 4.52 16.57 -10.84
C LEU A 232 4.96 17.55 -11.93
N VAL A 233 5.74 18.58 -11.60
CA VAL A 233 6.30 19.53 -12.55
C VAL A 233 7.12 18.81 -13.63
N THR A 234 7.94 17.84 -13.21
CA THR A 234 8.71 17.02 -14.15
C THR A 234 7.79 16.28 -15.12
N LEU A 235 6.71 15.65 -14.63
CA LEU A 235 5.75 14.94 -15.48
C LEU A 235 5.02 15.88 -16.47
N ILE A 236 4.66 17.09 -16.01
CA ILE A 236 4.00 18.08 -16.87
C ILE A 236 4.96 18.55 -17.98
N LEU A 237 6.22 18.82 -17.63
CA LEU A 237 7.23 19.23 -18.61
C LEU A 237 7.52 18.12 -19.62
N GLU A 238 7.59 16.85 -19.17
CA GLU A 238 7.72 15.69 -20.04
C GLU A 238 6.54 15.58 -21.02
N ASN A 239 5.31 15.73 -20.51
CA ASN A 239 4.09 15.67 -21.32
C ASN A 239 4.05 16.78 -22.39
N ASN A 240 4.49 17.98 -22.02
CA ASN A 240 4.53 19.15 -22.92
C ASN A 240 5.77 19.17 -23.83
N LYS A 241 6.67 18.20 -23.73
CA LYS A 241 7.95 18.14 -24.47
C LYS A 241 8.79 19.42 -24.28
N ASP A 242 8.75 20.00 -23.09
CA ASP A 242 9.49 21.22 -22.76
C ASP A 242 10.99 20.90 -22.60
N PRO A 243 11.90 21.65 -23.24
CA PRO A 243 13.34 21.44 -23.12
C PRO A 243 13.88 21.54 -21.69
N ARG A 244 13.15 22.18 -20.76
CA ARG A 244 13.51 22.25 -19.33
C ARG A 244 13.53 20.89 -18.63
N VAL A 245 12.91 19.86 -19.19
CA VAL A 245 12.95 18.47 -18.65
C VAL A 245 14.38 18.01 -18.34
N GLN A 246 15.34 18.39 -19.18
CA GLN A 246 16.73 17.93 -19.03
C GLN A 246 17.44 18.58 -17.83
N THR A 247 17.03 19.79 -17.44
CA THR A 247 17.67 20.55 -16.38
C THR A 247 16.93 20.47 -15.04
N GLN A 248 15.63 20.22 -15.05
CA GLN A 248 14.79 20.18 -13.86
C GLN A 248 15.25 19.16 -12.79
N PRO A 249 15.63 17.92 -13.11
CA PRO A 249 16.10 16.96 -12.11
C PRO A 249 17.37 17.42 -11.39
N ALA A 250 18.26 18.10 -12.08
CA ALA A 250 19.48 18.62 -11.50
C ALA A 250 19.18 19.80 -10.53
N VAL A 251 18.25 20.67 -10.88
CA VAL A 251 17.82 21.78 -10.03
C VAL A 251 17.13 21.25 -8.78
N SER A 252 16.21 20.31 -8.91
CA SER A 252 15.50 19.70 -7.78
C SER A 252 16.45 19.01 -6.80
N GLN A 253 17.46 18.29 -7.31
CA GLN A 253 18.47 17.64 -6.48
C GLN A 253 19.35 18.64 -5.75
N SER A 254 19.71 19.77 -6.38
CA SER A 254 20.54 20.81 -5.74
C SER A 254 19.82 21.52 -4.59
N VAL A 255 18.51 21.65 -4.66
CA VAL A 255 17.68 22.27 -3.60
C VAL A 255 17.50 21.31 -2.41
N MET A 256 17.46 20.00 -2.66
CA MET A 256 17.24 18.98 -1.62
C MET A 256 18.51 18.54 -0.91
N GLN A 257 19.69 18.80 -1.46
CA GLN A 257 20.95 18.47 -0.78
C GLN A 257 21.30 19.59 0.20
N PRO A 258 21.41 19.32 1.52
CA PRO A 258 21.96 20.30 2.44
C PRO A 258 23.38 20.63 2.01
N ALA A 259 23.68 21.93 1.89
CA ALA A 259 25.03 22.43 1.58
C ALA A 259 26.01 21.92 2.63
N GLY A 260 26.71 20.81 2.36
CA GLY A 260 27.60 20.24 3.36
C GLY A 260 28.30 18.92 3.07
N THR A 261 28.32 18.42 1.84
CA THR A 261 29.20 17.26 1.52
C THR A 261 30.05 17.48 0.28
N SER A 262 30.89 18.52 0.35
CA SER A 262 32.13 18.56 -0.45
C SER A 262 33.25 18.00 0.42
N LYS A 263 33.56 16.71 0.27
CA LYS A 263 34.89 16.14 0.57
C LYS A 263 35.28 15.23 -0.55
#